data_ff33d68b1f8288ab7b367d0dd7b592fc
#
_entry.id   ff33d68b1f8288ab7b367d0dd7b592fc
#
_cell.length_a   1.000
_cell.length_b   1.000
_cell.length_c   1.000
_cell.angle_alpha   90.00
_cell.angle_beta   90.00
_cell.angle_gamma   90.00
#
_symmetry.space_group_name_H-M   'P 1'
#
loop_
_entity.id
_entity.type
_entity.pdbx_description
1 polymer ?
#
loop_
_entity_poly.entity_id
_entity_poly.type
_entity_poly.pdbx_seq_one_letter_code
_entity_poly.pdbx_strand_id
1 'polypeptide(L)'
;WLDMVSKTFITYHLFVDLSLSLEEIKVNFSKSHKNLINKSLKKWKTNIYNNIDNEAFSKFRLLHKEVSGRETRTIETWDIQQKTINQGEAFLITVLDSDIMIGSGLFTFSRDSGIYSVSASKRELFDSPIGHGMQMKAIEALKEKGCKWYEVGQRHYKNDEIKPTEKELSISHFKEGFATHRTIRPHLIVDIK
;
A
#
# COMPACT_ATOMS: atom_id res chain seq x y z
N TRP A 1 -10.72 -33.86 -1.79
CA TRP A 1 -11.26 -32.50 -1.49
C TRP A 1 -11.40 -31.66 -2.76
N LEU A 2 -10.67 -31.99 -3.85
CA LEU A 2 -10.82 -31.31 -5.13
C LEU A 2 -12.22 -31.48 -5.72
N ASP A 3 -12.87 -32.58 -5.45
CA ASP A 3 -14.27 -32.87 -5.89
C ASP A 3 -15.31 -31.98 -5.21
N MET A 4 -14.92 -31.25 -4.17
CA MET A 4 -15.77 -30.29 -3.44
C MET A 4 -15.62 -28.86 -3.98
N VAL A 5 -14.69 -28.61 -4.93
CA VAL A 5 -14.46 -27.28 -5.48
C VAL A 5 -15.58 -26.92 -6.44
N SER A 6 -16.39 -25.94 -6.06
CA SER A 6 -17.51 -25.46 -6.88
C SER A 6 -17.10 -24.37 -7.87
N LYS A 7 -16.04 -23.62 -7.55
CA LYS A 7 -15.56 -22.53 -8.39
C LYS A 7 -14.07 -22.27 -8.18
N THR A 8 -13.38 -21.90 -9.27
CA THR A 8 -11.98 -21.47 -9.22
C THR A 8 -11.84 -20.13 -9.96
N PHE A 9 -11.05 -19.21 -9.41
CA PHE A 9 -10.63 -18.02 -10.10
C PHE A 9 -9.22 -17.62 -9.69
N ILE A 10 -8.59 -16.75 -10.45
CA ILE A 10 -7.24 -16.25 -10.17
C ILE A 10 -7.25 -14.76 -9.90
N THR A 11 -6.33 -14.34 -9.02
CA THR A 11 -5.98 -12.93 -8.83
C THR A 11 -4.49 -12.74 -9.08
N TYR A 12 -4.11 -11.52 -9.46
CA TYR A 12 -2.72 -11.16 -9.71
C TYR A 12 -2.23 -10.25 -8.60
N HIS A 13 -1.08 -10.58 -8.02
CA HIS A 13 -0.48 -9.82 -6.93
C HIS A 13 0.86 -9.25 -7.35
N LEU A 14 1.12 -8.02 -6.93
CA LEU A 14 2.27 -7.23 -7.30
C LEU A 14 3.26 -7.17 -6.14
N PHE A 15 4.50 -7.55 -6.39
CA PHE A 15 5.55 -7.59 -5.40
C PHE A 15 6.77 -6.78 -5.83
N VAL A 16 7.45 -6.22 -4.85
CA VAL A 16 8.81 -5.70 -4.98
C VAL A 16 9.76 -6.68 -4.30
N ASP A 17 10.76 -7.15 -5.02
CA ASP A 17 11.85 -7.95 -4.46
C ASP A 17 12.82 -7.02 -3.72
N LEU A 18 12.78 -7.07 -2.40
CA LEU A 18 13.62 -6.25 -1.53
C LEU A 18 15.02 -6.85 -1.32
N SER A 19 15.32 -8.02 -1.86
CA SER A 19 16.69 -8.56 -1.88
C SER A 19 17.58 -7.82 -2.88
N LEU A 20 16.99 -7.24 -3.92
CA LEU A 20 17.68 -6.39 -4.88
C LEU A 20 18.19 -5.09 -4.24
N SER A 21 19.23 -4.49 -4.77
CA SER A 21 19.64 -3.12 -4.40
C SER A 21 18.56 -2.09 -4.72
N LEU A 22 18.58 -0.93 -4.08
CA LEU A 22 17.61 0.14 -4.38
C LEU A 22 17.71 0.62 -5.83
N GLU A 23 18.89 0.59 -6.40
CA GLU A 23 19.14 0.95 -7.81
C GLU A 23 18.50 -0.07 -8.75
N GLU A 24 18.68 -1.36 -8.50
CA GLU A 24 18.02 -2.43 -9.28
C GLU A 24 16.50 -2.37 -9.16
N ILE A 25 15.95 -2.13 -7.95
CA ILE A 25 14.52 -1.92 -7.76
C ILE A 25 14.03 -0.74 -8.60
N LYS A 26 14.73 0.40 -8.56
CA LYS A 26 14.38 1.60 -9.33
C LYS A 26 14.45 1.38 -10.85
N VAL A 27 15.35 0.52 -11.33
CA VAL A 27 15.40 0.18 -12.77
C VAL A 27 14.09 -0.45 -13.24
N ASN A 28 13.46 -1.27 -12.41
CA ASN A 28 12.18 -1.92 -12.71
C ASN A 28 10.96 -0.97 -12.66
N PHE A 29 11.07 0.20 -12.04
CA PHE A 29 9.95 1.15 -12.01
C PHE A 29 9.61 1.67 -13.41
N SER A 30 8.34 1.92 -13.66
CA SER A 30 7.92 2.59 -14.89
C SER A 30 8.63 3.95 -15.05
N LYS A 31 8.89 4.35 -16.28
CA LYS A 31 9.59 5.62 -16.58
C LYS A 31 8.91 6.83 -15.93
N SER A 32 7.59 6.87 -15.93
CA SER A 32 6.81 7.94 -15.29
C SER A 32 7.00 7.95 -13.77
N HIS A 33 7.01 6.78 -13.11
CA HIS A 33 7.16 6.67 -11.66
C HIS A 33 8.50 7.21 -11.16
N LYS A 34 9.60 6.96 -11.88
CA LYS A 34 10.93 7.49 -11.53
C LYS A 34 10.91 9.02 -11.38
N ASN A 35 10.30 9.71 -12.34
CA ASN A 35 10.20 11.17 -12.32
C ASN A 35 9.26 11.67 -11.23
N LEU A 36 8.12 10.97 -11.03
CA LEU A 36 7.12 11.34 -10.04
C LEU A 36 7.59 11.11 -8.60
N ILE A 37 8.39 10.06 -8.34
CA ILE A 37 9.05 9.84 -7.06
C ILE A 37 9.95 11.03 -6.71
N ASN A 38 10.83 11.43 -7.62
CA ASN A 38 11.75 12.54 -7.40
C ASN A 38 11.00 13.87 -7.18
N LYS A 39 9.94 14.11 -7.94
CA LYS A 39 9.07 15.29 -7.78
C LYS A 39 8.40 15.31 -6.41
N SER A 40 7.87 14.17 -5.97
CA SER A 40 7.23 14.02 -4.66
C SER A 40 8.18 14.30 -3.52
N LEU A 41 9.33 13.62 -3.50
CA LEU A 41 10.33 13.71 -2.43
C LEU A 41 10.99 15.09 -2.33
N LYS A 42 11.06 15.83 -3.44
CA LYS A 42 11.55 17.23 -3.44
C LYS A 42 10.50 18.21 -2.94
N LYS A 43 9.22 17.94 -3.19
CA LYS A 43 8.13 18.88 -2.91
C LYS A 43 7.63 18.79 -1.47
N TRP A 44 7.57 17.59 -0.90
CA TRP A 44 6.91 17.35 0.38
C TRP A 44 7.81 16.62 1.38
N LYS A 45 7.61 16.98 2.64
CA LYS A 45 8.24 16.29 3.77
C LYS A 45 7.54 14.96 4.02
N THR A 46 8.33 13.91 4.25
CA THR A 46 7.81 12.58 4.57
C THR A 46 8.35 12.16 5.94
N ASN A 47 7.46 11.76 6.84
CA ASN A 47 7.84 11.21 8.15
C ASN A 47 7.46 9.73 8.21
N ILE A 48 8.28 8.92 8.90
CA ILE A 48 8.03 7.51 9.16
C ILE A 48 7.89 7.35 10.68
N TYR A 49 6.78 6.77 11.11
CA TYR A 49 6.47 6.49 12.51
C TYR A 49 6.53 4.99 12.76
N ASN A 50 7.55 4.54 13.50
CA ASN A 50 7.67 3.17 14.02
C ASN A 50 7.03 3.03 15.41
N ASN A 51 6.63 4.15 16.00
CA ASN A 51 5.81 4.31 17.20
C ASN A 51 5.00 5.59 17.01
N ILE A 52 3.74 5.61 17.44
CA ILE A 52 2.84 6.73 17.16
C ILE A 52 1.93 6.99 18.35
N ASP A 53 1.80 8.26 18.73
CA ASP A 53 0.85 8.70 19.73
C ASP A 53 -0.59 8.81 19.20
N ASN A 54 -1.54 9.03 20.08
CA ASN A 54 -2.95 9.13 19.73
C ASN A 54 -3.24 10.34 18.84
N GLU A 55 -2.53 11.45 19.01
CA GLU A 55 -2.78 12.66 18.21
C GLU A 55 -2.38 12.46 16.76
N ALA A 56 -1.16 11.99 16.50
CA ALA A 56 -0.66 11.75 15.15
C ALA A 56 -1.47 10.65 14.44
N PHE A 57 -1.86 9.58 15.16
CA PHE A 57 -2.69 8.53 14.59
C PHE A 57 -4.12 9.01 14.28
N SER A 58 -4.69 9.86 15.14
CA SER A 58 -6.01 10.47 14.90
C SER A 58 -6.03 11.34 13.65
N LYS A 59 -4.95 12.08 13.36
CA LYS A 59 -4.81 12.85 12.10
C LYS A 59 -4.87 11.95 10.86
N PHE A 60 -4.21 10.80 10.90
CA PHE A 60 -4.31 9.80 9.82
C PHE A 60 -5.73 9.26 9.64
N ARG A 61 -6.40 8.90 10.73
CA ARG A 61 -7.78 8.42 10.72
C ARG A 61 -8.74 9.46 10.16
N LEU A 62 -8.60 10.74 10.58
CA LEU A 62 -9.41 11.85 10.08
C LEU A 62 -9.20 12.06 8.57
N LEU A 63 -7.95 12.07 8.09
CA LEU A 63 -7.64 12.14 6.67
C LEU A 63 -8.31 10.99 5.90
N HIS A 64 -8.23 9.76 6.44
CA HIS A 64 -8.86 8.60 5.80
C HIS A 64 -10.38 8.74 5.72
N LYS A 65 -11.04 9.21 6.78
CA LYS A 65 -12.48 9.49 6.80
C LYS A 65 -12.86 10.56 5.78
N GLU A 66 -12.12 11.67 5.73
CA GLU A 66 -12.31 12.76 4.77
C GLU A 66 -12.25 12.24 3.33
N VAL A 67 -11.21 11.50 2.99
CA VAL A 67 -10.98 10.96 1.63
C VAL A 67 -12.00 9.90 1.24
N SER A 68 -12.41 9.03 2.16
CA SER A 68 -13.42 8.00 1.90
C SER A 68 -14.86 8.51 1.91
N GLY A 69 -15.09 9.68 2.51
CA GLY A 69 -16.42 10.26 2.71
C GLY A 69 -17.26 9.55 3.78
N ARG A 70 -16.70 8.56 4.48
CA ARG A 70 -17.38 7.80 5.55
C ARG A 70 -16.36 7.08 6.43
N GLU A 71 -16.80 6.64 7.60
CA GLU A 71 -16.04 5.65 8.37
C GLU A 71 -16.06 4.31 7.62
N THR A 72 -14.89 3.78 7.33
CA THR A 72 -14.73 2.50 6.60
C THR A 72 -14.35 1.35 7.52
N ARG A 73 -14.03 1.65 8.78
CA ARG A 73 -13.60 0.70 9.81
C ARG A 73 -14.17 1.12 11.16
N THR A 74 -14.37 0.15 12.04
CA THR A 74 -14.75 0.41 13.42
C THR A 74 -13.60 1.02 14.22
N ILE A 75 -13.90 1.63 15.36
CA ILE A 75 -12.89 2.18 16.27
C ILE A 75 -11.89 1.10 16.68
N GLU A 76 -12.38 -0.07 17.03
CA GLU A 76 -11.55 -1.20 17.47
C GLU A 76 -10.54 -1.60 16.40
N THR A 77 -10.93 -1.56 15.12
CA THR A 77 -10.01 -1.83 14.00
C THR A 77 -8.90 -0.77 13.92
N TRP A 78 -9.22 0.51 14.14
CA TRP A 78 -8.23 1.57 14.18
C TRP A 78 -7.29 1.43 15.38
N ASP A 79 -7.82 1.09 16.56
CA ASP A 79 -7.01 0.87 17.77
C ASP A 79 -6.05 -0.31 17.60
N ILE A 80 -6.50 -1.39 16.96
CA ILE A 80 -5.63 -2.52 16.61
C ILE A 80 -4.50 -2.06 15.67
N GLN A 81 -4.79 -1.26 14.64
CA GLN A 81 -3.77 -0.76 13.73
C GLN A 81 -2.73 0.12 14.43
N GLN A 82 -3.16 1.01 15.33
CA GLN A 82 -2.24 1.81 16.14
C GLN A 82 -1.38 0.93 17.04
N LYS A 83 -2.00 -0.05 17.72
CA LYS A 83 -1.30 -1.02 18.55
C LYS A 83 -0.26 -1.81 17.76
N THR A 84 -0.57 -2.24 16.54
CA THR A 84 0.34 -2.95 15.64
C THR A 84 1.59 -2.11 15.31
N ILE A 85 1.43 -0.78 15.11
CA ILE A 85 2.58 0.12 14.94
C ILE A 85 3.44 0.14 16.21
N ASN A 86 2.82 0.30 17.37
CA ASN A 86 3.52 0.43 18.65
C ASN A 86 4.14 -0.88 19.16
N GLN A 87 3.71 -2.01 18.58
CA GLN A 87 4.31 -3.34 18.79
C GLN A 87 5.47 -3.63 17.81
N GLY A 88 5.75 -2.73 16.87
CA GLY A 88 6.83 -2.90 15.90
C GLY A 88 6.51 -3.85 14.74
N GLU A 89 5.23 -4.12 14.47
CA GLU A 89 4.75 -4.98 13.38
C GLU A 89 4.18 -4.17 12.19
N ALA A 90 4.13 -2.84 12.36
CA ALA A 90 3.74 -1.89 11.30
C ALA A 90 4.51 -0.59 11.45
N PHE A 91 4.43 0.26 10.44
CA PHE A 91 4.82 1.67 10.50
C PHE A 91 3.85 2.51 9.69
N LEU A 92 3.73 3.78 10.06
CA LEU A 92 2.94 4.75 9.32
C LEU A 92 3.88 5.72 8.60
N ILE A 93 3.60 5.98 7.33
CA ILE A 93 4.24 7.06 6.58
C ILE A 93 3.23 8.19 6.43
N THR A 94 3.65 9.42 6.71
CA THR A 94 2.87 10.63 6.44
C THR A 94 3.60 11.51 5.45
N VAL A 95 2.84 12.16 4.59
CA VAL A 95 3.33 13.18 3.65
C VAL A 95 2.73 14.51 4.05
N LEU A 96 3.59 15.49 4.27
CA LEU A 96 3.21 16.82 4.75
C LEU A 96 3.51 17.88 3.70
N ASP A 97 2.55 18.78 3.49
CA ASP A 97 2.75 20.05 2.82
C ASP A 97 2.79 21.15 3.89
N SER A 98 3.97 21.72 4.12
CA SER A 98 4.26 22.48 5.34
C SER A 98 4.01 21.59 6.58
N ASP A 99 3.02 21.88 7.40
CA ASP A 99 2.66 21.07 8.57
C ASP A 99 1.31 20.33 8.42
N ILE A 100 0.71 20.40 7.24
CA ILE A 100 -0.59 19.77 6.95
C ILE A 100 -0.37 18.38 6.37
N MET A 101 -0.97 17.36 6.97
CA MET A 101 -0.97 16.00 6.42
C MET A 101 -1.83 15.94 5.15
N ILE A 102 -1.19 15.72 4.02
CA ILE A 102 -1.83 15.62 2.70
C ILE A 102 -1.92 14.18 2.19
N GLY A 103 -1.15 13.29 2.78
CA GLY A 103 -1.17 11.87 2.47
C GLY A 103 -0.64 11.03 3.61
N SER A 104 -1.10 9.79 3.71
CA SER A 104 -0.60 8.85 4.69
C SER A 104 -0.81 7.41 4.24
N GLY A 105 0.06 6.49 4.70
CA GLY A 105 -0.03 5.06 4.41
C GLY A 105 0.48 4.21 5.57
N LEU A 106 -0.31 3.20 5.91
CA LEU A 106 0.04 2.16 6.89
C LEU A 106 0.63 0.96 6.15
N PHE A 107 1.76 0.50 6.63
CA PHE A 107 2.49 -0.65 6.12
C PHE A 107 2.68 -1.64 7.26
N THR A 108 2.13 -2.84 7.12
CA THR A 108 2.34 -3.94 8.05
C THR A 108 3.46 -4.83 7.54
N PHE A 109 4.20 -5.45 8.43
CA PHE A 109 5.29 -6.34 8.04
C PHE A 109 5.47 -7.48 9.02
N SER A 110 6.05 -8.54 8.52
CA SER A 110 6.51 -9.70 9.27
C SER A 110 8.00 -9.89 9.01
N ARG A 111 8.56 -11.00 9.46
CA ARG A 111 9.98 -11.33 9.28
C ARG A 111 10.49 -11.14 7.84
N ASP A 112 9.72 -11.61 6.85
CA ASP A 112 10.19 -11.70 5.46
C ASP A 112 9.36 -10.85 4.48
N SER A 113 8.22 -10.30 4.90
CA SER A 113 7.28 -9.65 3.99
C SER A 113 6.64 -8.41 4.57
N GLY A 114 6.51 -7.37 3.76
CA GLY A 114 5.73 -6.18 4.03
C GLY A 114 4.49 -6.09 3.14
N ILE A 115 3.46 -5.40 3.60
CA ILE A 115 2.18 -5.23 2.88
C ILE A 115 1.73 -3.76 2.97
N TYR A 116 1.27 -3.21 1.85
CA TYR A 116 0.58 -1.93 1.79
C TYR A 116 -0.87 -2.07 2.24
N SER A 117 -1.15 -1.73 3.50
CA SER A 117 -2.41 -2.08 4.15
C SER A 117 -3.51 -1.03 3.98
N VAL A 118 -3.22 0.22 4.27
CA VAL A 118 -4.21 1.32 4.26
C VAL A 118 -3.55 2.60 3.78
N SER A 119 -4.26 3.41 3.00
CA SER A 119 -3.76 4.74 2.63
C SER A 119 -4.88 5.72 2.40
N ALA A 120 -4.54 7.00 2.55
CA ALA A 120 -5.36 8.12 2.16
C ALA A 120 -4.47 9.24 1.59
N SER A 121 -4.96 9.93 0.57
CA SER A 121 -4.36 11.16 0.05
C SER A 121 -5.47 12.13 -0.28
N LYS A 122 -5.28 13.41 0.03
CA LYS A 122 -6.27 14.46 -0.22
C LYS A 122 -6.77 14.44 -1.65
N ARG A 123 -8.08 14.52 -1.84
CA ARG A 123 -8.73 14.37 -3.16
C ARG A 123 -8.35 15.47 -4.14
N GLU A 124 -8.19 16.70 -3.65
CA GLU A 124 -7.76 17.85 -4.45
C GLU A 124 -6.33 17.74 -4.98
N LEU A 125 -5.58 16.75 -4.49
CA LEU A 125 -4.20 16.47 -4.87
C LEU A 125 -4.02 15.12 -5.60
N PHE A 126 -5.09 14.51 -6.11
CA PHE A 126 -5.00 13.20 -6.77
C PHE A 126 -4.11 13.20 -8.02
N ASP A 127 -4.03 14.33 -8.73
CA ASP A 127 -3.12 14.50 -9.86
C ASP A 127 -1.66 14.75 -9.42
N SER A 128 -1.42 14.85 -8.13
CA SER A 128 -0.11 15.07 -7.55
C SER A 128 0.54 13.75 -7.10
N PRO A 129 1.87 13.61 -7.18
CA PRO A 129 2.54 12.34 -6.97
C PRO A 129 2.77 11.98 -5.49
N ILE A 130 1.80 12.27 -4.58
CA ILE A 130 1.91 12.01 -3.14
C ILE A 130 2.27 10.54 -2.88
N GLY A 131 1.51 9.63 -3.47
CA GLY A 131 1.71 8.19 -3.31
C GLY A 131 3.06 7.69 -3.82
N HIS A 132 3.66 8.36 -4.81
CA HIS A 132 4.92 7.92 -5.40
C HIS A 132 6.11 8.04 -4.43
N GLY A 133 6.25 9.18 -3.76
CA GLY A 133 7.26 9.36 -2.72
C GLY A 133 7.03 8.45 -1.52
N MET A 134 5.77 8.30 -1.11
CA MET A 134 5.38 7.42 -0.01
C MET A 134 5.76 5.95 -0.28
N GLN A 135 5.49 5.44 -1.48
CA GLN A 135 5.86 4.08 -1.87
C GLN A 135 7.38 3.88 -1.87
N MET A 136 8.15 4.85 -2.36
CA MET A 136 9.60 4.76 -2.33
C MET A 136 10.12 4.69 -0.88
N LYS A 137 9.59 5.53 0.02
CA LYS A 137 9.93 5.51 1.45
C LYS A 137 9.52 4.19 2.14
N ALA A 138 8.41 3.58 1.71
CA ALA A 138 8.01 2.27 2.21
C ALA A 138 8.99 1.16 1.78
N ILE A 139 9.45 1.18 0.53
CA ILE A 139 10.44 0.24 0.01
C ILE A 139 11.76 0.36 0.80
N GLU A 140 12.25 1.59 1.02
CA GLU A 140 13.45 1.85 1.82
C GLU A 140 13.28 1.30 3.24
N ALA A 141 12.19 1.66 3.92
CA ALA A 141 11.93 1.25 5.30
C ALA A 141 11.76 -0.27 5.48
N LEU A 142 11.04 -0.94 4.58
CA LEU A 142 10.86 -2.40 4.61
C LEU A 142 12.17 -3.14 4.36
N LYS A 143 13.00 -2.63 3.45
CA LYS A 143 14.34 -3.18 3.20
C LYS A 143 15.26 -3.04 4.42
N GLU A 144 15.25 -1.87 5.09
CA GLU A 144 15.99 -1.64 6.35
C GLU A 144 15.51 -2.57 7.48
N LYS A 145 14.24 -2.96 7.50
CA LYS A 145 13.67 -3.92 8.45
C LYS A 145 13.99 -5.39 8.12
N GLY A 146 14.70 -5.64 7.02
CA GLY A 146 15.11 -6.98 6.60
C GLY A 146 14.04 -7.78 5.86
N CYS A 147 12.92 -7.16 5.47
CA CYS A 147 11.94 -7.82 4.61
C CYS A 147 12.57 -8.18 3.26
N LYS A 148 12.20 -9.33 2.73
CA LYS A 148 12.63 -9.82 1.40
C LYS A 148 11.62 -9.43 0.31
N TRP A 149 10.35 -9.32 0.68
CA TRP A 149 9.26 -9.05 -0.24
C TRP A 149 8.38 -7.91 0.26
N TYR A 150 7.89 -7.12 -0.67
CA TYR A 150 6.87 -6.11 -0.39
C TYR A 150 5.69 -6.31 -1.33
N GLU A 151 4.53 -6.71 -0.80
CA GLU A 151 3.29 -6.79 -1.55
C GLU A 151 2.67 -5.39 -1.67
N VAL A 152 2.76 -4.81 -2.87
CA VAL A 152 2.15 -3.50 -3.17
C VAL A 152 0.63 -3.63 -3.27
N GLY A 153 0.15 -4.79 -3.67
CA GLY A 153 -1.27 -5.16 -3.70
C GLY A 153 -1.68 -5.87 -4.98
N GLN A 154 -2.97 -5.95 -5.21
CA GLN A 154 -3.55 -6.66 -6.34
C GLN A 154 -3.48 -5.83 -7.63
N ARG A 155 -3.27 -6.51 -8.77
CA ARG A 155 -3.44 -5.99 -10.12
C ARG A 155 -4.80 -6.45 -10.66
N HIS A 156 -5.61 -5.51 -11.08
CA HIS A 156 -6.92 -5.77 -11.66
C HIS A 156 -6.91 -5.58 -13.17
N TYR A 157 -7.64 -6.42 -13.88
CA TYR A 157 -7.85 -6.33 -15.32
C TYR A 157 -9.34 -6.23 -15.64
N LYS A 158 -9.68 -5.54 -16.74
CA LYS A 158 -11.09 -5.38 -17.18
C LYS A 158 -11.83 -6.71 -17.37
N ASN A 159 -11.09 -7.77 -17.67
CA ASN A 159 -11.64 -9.10 -17.94
C ASN A 159 -11.54 -10.06 -16.74
N ASP A 160 -11.17 -9.56 -15.54
CA ASP A 160 -11.20 -10.38 -14.34
C ASP A 160 -12.61 -10.91 -14.10
N GLU A 161 -12.71 -12.10 -13.52
CA GLU A 161 -14.00 -12.72 -13.25
C GLU A 161 -14.85 -11.88 -12.28
N ILE A 162 -14.21 -11.33 -11.24
CA ILE A 162 -14.80 -10.30 -10.39
C ILE A 162 -14.48 -8.96 -11.03
N LYS A 163 -15.49 -8.35 -11.67
CA LYS A 163 -15.31 -7.10 -12.41
C LYS A 163 -14.85 -5.97 -11.51
N PRO A 164 -13.65 -5.40 -11.75
CA PRO A 164 -13.17 -4.25 -11.00
C PRO A 164 -13.88 -2.97 -11.45
N THR A 165 -13.98 -2.03 -10.53
CA THR A 165 -14.36 -0.65 -10.83
C THR A 165 -13.24 0.09 -11.57
N GLU A 166 -13.53 1.19 -12.25
CA GLU A 166 -12.51 2.05 -12.89
C GLU A 166 -11.51 2.59 -11.86
N LYS A 167 -11.95 2.84 -10.63
CA LYS A 167 -11.07 3.24 -9.53
C LYS A 167 -10.06 2.14 -9.17
N GLU A 168 -10.50 0.90 -9.07
CA GLU A 168 -9.62 -0.25 -8.78
C GLU A 168 -8.63 -0.51 -9.91
N LEU A 169 -9.06 -0.36 -11.16
CA LEU A 169 -8.19 -0.42 -12.32
C LEU A 169 -7.09 0.64 -12.25
N SER A 170 -7.45 1.90 -11.96
CA SER A 170 -6.50 3.00 -11.83
C SER A 170 -5.51 2.79 -10.69
N ILE A 171 -6.00 2.42 -9.50
CA ILE A 171 -5.16 2.14 -8.33
C ILE A 171 -4.21 0.97 -8.60
N SER A 172 -4.68 -0.09 -9.24
CA SER A 172 -3.85 -1.27 -9.54
C SER A 172 -2.80 -0.96 -10.61
N HIS A 173 -3.10 -0.11 -11.57
CA HIS A 173 -2.12 0.37 -12.55
C HIS A 173 -1.02 1.24 -11.89
N PHE A 174 -1.39 2.13 -10.96
CA PHE A 174 -0.42 2.86 -10.15
C PHE A 174 0.51 1.91 -9.38
N LYS A 175 -0.03 0.89 -8.73
CA LYS A 175 0.75 -0.10 -7.98
C LYS A 175 1.71 -0.89 -8.87
N GLU A 176 1.27 -1.26 -10.07
CA GLU A 176 2.06 -2.01 -11.05
C GLU A 176 3.36 -1.29 -11.43
N GLY A 177 3.36 0.04 -11.44
CA GLY A 177 4.53 0.85 -11.77
C GLY A 177 5.72 0.71 -10.79
N PHE A 178 5.51 0.11 -9.62
CA PHE A 178 6.56 -0.17 -8.62
C PHE A 178 6.99 -1.64 -8.62
N ALA A 179 6.19 -2.54 -9.17
CA ALA A 179 6.40 -3.97 -9.02
C ALA A 179 7.63 -4.46 -9.80
N THR A 180 8.43 -5.31 -9.16
CA THR A 180 9.48 -6.09 -9.81
C THR A 180 8.93 -7.44 -10.29
N HIS A 181 7.90 -7.96 -9.59
CA HIS A 181 7.31 -9.28 -9.86
C HIS A 181 5.78 -9.21 -9.81
N ARG A 182 5.16 -10.09 -10.60
CA ARG A 182 3.74 -10.37 -10.57
C ARG A 182 3.55 -11.86 -10.36
N THR A 183 2.70 -12.22 -9.39
CA THR A 183 2.37 -13.61 -9.08
C THR A 183 0.89 -13.86 -9.30
N ILE A 184 0.54 -15.13 -9.53
CA ILE A 184 -0.82 -15.60 -9.62
C ILE A 184 -1.18 -16.20 -8.26
N ARG A 185 -2.36 -15.84 -7.74
CA ARG A 185 -2.96 -16.48 -6.56
C ARG A 185 -4.26 -17.17 -6.98
N PRO A 186 -4.30 -18.50 -7.03
CA PRO A 186 -5.53 -19.24 -7.27
C PRO A 186 -6.44 -19.19 -6.05
N HIS A 187 -7.72 -19.04 -6.28
CA HIS A 187 -8.78 -19.13 -5.28
C HIS A 187 -9.66 -20.34 -5.59
N LEU A 188 -9.90 -21.18 -4.59
CA LEU A 188 -10.77 -22.35 -4.68
C LEU A 188 -11.93 -22.10 -3.73
N ILE A 189 -13.16 -22.06 -4.26
CA ILE A 189 -14.38 -22.02 -3.44
C ILE A 189 -14.84 -23.46 -3.25
N VAL A 190 -14.98 -23.85 -2.00
CA VAL A 190 -15.39 -25.19 -1.60
C VAL A 190 -16.74 -25.10 -0.93
N ASP A 191 -17.72 -25.87 -1.40
CA ASP A 191 -19.02 -26.01 -0.76
C ASP A 191 -18.91 -26.99 0.41
N ILE A 192 -19.01 -26.46 1.62
CA ILE A 192 -19.06 -27.29 2.85
C ILE A 192 -20.53 -27.68 3.03
N LYS A 193 -20.83 -28.97 2.84
CA LYS A 193 -22.14 -29.54 3.13
C LYS A 193 -22.29 -29.84 4.60
#